data_817d9f8533163463d717afbecf985a31
#
_entry.id   817d9f8533163463d717afbecf985a31
#
_cell.length_a   1.000
_cell.length_b   1.000
_cell.length_c   1.000
_cell.angle_alpha   90.00
_cell.angle_beta   90.00
_cell.angle_gamma   90.00
#
_symmetry.space_group_name_H-M   'P 1'
#
loop_
_entity.id
_entity.type
_entity.pdbx_description
1 polymer ?
#
loop_
_entity_poly.entity_id
_entity_poly.type
_entity_poly.pdbx_seq_one_letter_code
_entity_poly.pdbx_strand_id
1 'polypeptide(L)'
;MERHREKLVALAPGRLSGILAQGLRGHHPLFDKAAIRAAFDAPDAPMAREDANAVGRALLTICKEPLDVARAEVAALPGSARLSLVRLYFRLLDRAQEEQPLRH
;
A
#
# COMPACT_ATOMS: atom_id res chain seq x y z
N MET A 1 8.46 20.18 -12.78
CA MET A 1 8.61 20.01 -11.35
C MET A 1 8.16 18.66 -10.92
N GLU A 2 8.95 18.00 -10.19
CA GLU A 2 8.59 16.70 -9.66
C GLU A 2 7.83 16.78 -8.35
N ARG A 3 7.24 17.91 -8.09
CA ARG A 3 6.57 18.15 -6.84
C ARG A 3 5.34 17.30 -6.63
N HIS A 4 4.65 16.93 -7.72
CA HIS A 4 3.42 16.16 -7.57
C HIS A 4 3.69 14.81 -6.93
N ARG A 5 4.70 14.11 -7.44
CA ARG A 5 5.05 12.81 -6.88
C ARG A 5 5.55 12.94 -5.45
N GLU A 6 6.44 13.89 -5.24
CA GLU A 6 6.97 14.13 -3.89
C GLU A 6 5.87 14.53 -2.94
N LYS A 7 4.91 15.31 -3.43
CA LYS A 7 3.82 15.77 -2.60
C LYS A 7 2.97 14.60 -2.10
N LEU A 8 2.61 13.67 -2.98
CA LEU A 8 1.81 12.53 -2.56
C LEU A 8 2.55 11.69 -1.52
N VAL A 9 3.82 11.37 -1.78
CA VAL A 9 4.60 10.57 -0.84
C VAL A 9 4.81 11.33 0.47
N ALA A 10 5.12 12.61 0.39
CA ALA A 10 5.39 13.43 1.57
C ALA A 10 4.15 13.62 2.44
N LEU A 11 2.95 13.62 1.84
CA LEU A 11 1.72 13.80 2.59
C LEU A 11 1.23 12.50 3.22
N ALA A 12 1.76 11.37 2.80
CA ALA A 12 1.38 10.09 3.41
C ALA A 12 1.82 10.11 4.88
N PRO A 13 0.94 9.69 5.82
CA PRO A 13 1.26 9.83 7.23
C PRO A 13 2.30 8.82 7.69
N GLY A 14 3.16 9.29 8.57
CA GLY A 14 4.09 8.43 9.28
C GLY A 14 5.00 7.62 8.38
N ARG A 15 5.15 6.37 8.71
CA ARG A 15 6.06 5.47 8.00
C ARG A 15 5.58 5.10 6.60
N LEU A 16 4.31 5.36 6.31
CA LEU A 16 3.76 5.02 5.00
C LEU A 16 4.49 5.76 3.88
N SER A 17 4.93 7.00 4.13
CA SER A 17 5.63 7.75 3.08
C SER A 17 6.90 7.03 2.64
N GLY A 18 7.66 6.48 3.59
CA GLY A 18 8.87 5.74 3.26
C GLY A 18 8.58 4.44 2.52
N ILE A 19 7.50 3.77 2.91
CA ILE A 19 7.10 2.53 2.26
C ILE A 19 6.69 2.81 0.82
N LEU A 20 5.93 3.88 0.58
CA LEU A 20 5.55 4.26 -0.78
C LEU A 20 6.77 4.65 -1.61
N ALA A 21 7.72 5.35 -1.02
CA ALA A 21 8.94 5.73 -1.72
C ALA A 21 9.71 4.49 -2.17
N GLN A 22 9.80 3.47 -1.32
CA GLN A 22 10.44 2.22 -1.70
C GLN A 22 9.65 1.50 -2.78
N GLY A 23 8.31 1.54 -2.69
CA GLY A 23 7.46 0.92 -3.69
C GLY A 23 7.65 1.50 -5.07
N LEU A 24 7.88 2.81 -5.16
CA LEU A 24 8.15 3.45 -6.44
C LEU A 24 9.45 2.96 -7.08
N ARG A 25 10.34 2.38 -6.28
CA ARG A 25 11.58 1.78 -6.78
C ARG A 25 11.45 0.28 -7.01
N GLY A 26 10.26 -0.26 -6.83
CA GLY A 26 10.02 -1.69 -7.03
C GLY A 26 10.23 -2.54 -5.79
N HIS A 27 10.44 -1.93 -4.63
CA HIS A 27 10.63 -2.67 -3.37
C HIS A 27 9.39 -2.56 -2.51
N HIS A 28 8.80 -3.71 -2.18
CA HIS A 28 7.53 -3.77 -1.46
C HIS A 28 7.71 -4.48 -0.12
N PRO A 29 8.05 -3.75 0.94
CA PRO A 29 8.43 -4.40 2.20
C PRO A 29 7.27 -5.01 2.97
N LEU A 30 6.02 -4.64 2.67
CA LEU A 30 4.86 -5.14 3.41
C LEU A 30 4.30 -6.44 2.85
N PHE A 31 4.58 -6.76 1.60
CA PHE A 31 3.93 -7.88 0.92
C PHE A 31 4.95 -8.74 0.21
N ASP A 32 4.78 -10.07 0.29
CA ASP A 32 5.62 -10.97 -0.49
C ASP A 32 5.03 -11.17 -1.89
N LYS A 33 5.77 -11.86 -2.74
CA LYS A 33 5.35 -12.07 -4.13
C LYS A 33 4.04 -12.83 -4.21
N ALA A 34 3.84 -13.77 -3.32
CA ALA A 34 2.61 -14.57 -3.34
C ALA A 34 1.39 -13.71 -3.04
N ALA A 35 1.50 -12.82 -2.06
CA ALA A 35 0.40 -11.92 -1.72
C ALA A 35 0.09 -10.97 -2.86
N ILE A 36 1.12 -10.43 -3.51
CA ILE A 36 0.94 -9.52 -4.62
C ILE A 36 0.28 -10.24 -5.79
N ARG A 37 0.76 -11.43 -6.12
CA ARG A 37 0.18 -12.20 -7.22
C ARG A 37 -1.27 -12.54 -6.94
N ALA A 38 -1.58 -12.96 -5.73
CA ALA A 38 -2.96 -13.30 -5.37
C ALA A 38 -3.89 -12.12 -5.55
N ALA A 39 -3.43 -10.92 -5.21
CA ALA A 39 -4.25 -9.72 -5.34
C ALA A 39 -4.55 -9.41 -6.82
N PHE A 40 -3.57 -9.60 -7.70
CA PHE A 40 -3.78 -9.31 -9.11
C PHE A 40 -4.53 -10.41 -9.84
N ASP A 41 -4.46 -11.65 -9.34
CA ASP A 41 -5.19 -12.75 -9.95
C ASP A 41 -6.65 -12.80 -9.51
N ALA A 42 -6.99 -12.19 -8.38
CA ALA A 42 -8.34 -12.25 -7.85
C ALA A 42 -9.29 -11.37 -8.66
N PRO A 43 -10.56 -11.75 -8.79
CA PRO A 43 -11.53 -10.91 -9.50
C PRO A 43 -11.73 -9.58 -8.79
N ASP A 44 -12.04 -8.56 -9.58
CA ASP A 44 -12.38 -7.26 -9.03
C ASP A 44 -13.72 -7.37 -8.31
N ALA A 45 -13.78 -6.81 -7.11
CA ALA A 45 -14.99 -6.83 -6.32
C ALA A 45 -14.97 -5.65 -5.35
N PRO A 46 -16.13 -5.12 -4.98
CA PRO A 46 -16.18 -4.07 -3.96
C PRO A 46 -15.67 -4.61 -2.63
N MET A 47 -15.03 -3.73 -1.87
CA MET A 47 -14.52 -4.10 -0.55
C MET A 47 -15.67 -4.19 0.43
N ALA A 48 -15.79 -5.32 1.13
CA ALA A 48 -16.79 -5.47 2.18
C ALA A 48 -16.47 -4.55 3.35
N ARG A 49 -17.50 -4.22 4.14
CA ARG A 49 -17.31 -3.29 5.25
C ARG A 49 -16.31 -3.83 6.27
N GLU A 50 -16.38 -5.12 6.58
CA GLU A 50 -15.45 -5.72 7.53
C GLU A 50 -14.02 -5.62 7.03
N ASP A 51 -13.84 -5.81 5.72
CA ASP A 51 -12.51 -5.70 5.13
C ASP A 51 -12.03 -4.26 5.16
N ALA A 52 -12.92 -3.30 4.90
CA ALA A 52 -12.55 -1.90 4.96
C ALA A 52 -12.11 -1.51 6.37
N ASN A 53 -12.81 -2.01 7.40
CA ASN A 53 -12.43 -1.75 8.78
C ASN A 53 -11.08 -2.35 9.10
N ALA A 54 -10.84 -3.58 8.67
CA ALA A 54 -9.57 -4.26 8.90
C ALA A 54 -8.43 -3.55 8.19
N VAL A 55 -8.65 -3.14 6.94
CA VAL A 55 -7.65 -2.39 6.17
C VAL A 55 -7.35 -1.07 6.87
N GLY A 56 -8.38 -0.38 7.35
CA GLY A 56 -8.18 0.88 8.05
C GLY A 56 -7.30 0.72 9.28
N ARG A 57 -7.55 -0.32 10.07
CA ARG A 57 -6.73 -0.58 11.25
C ARG A 57 -5.30 -0.93 10.87
N ALA A 58 -5.14 -1.73 9.81
CA ALA A 58 -3.81 -2.09 9.34
C ALA A 58 -3.05 -0.86 8.86
N LEU A 59 -3.72 0.06 8.17
CA LEU A 59 -3.07 1.29 7.73
C LEU A 59 -2.58 2.12 8.91
N LEU A 60 -3.35 2.19 9.98
CA LEU A 60 -2.90 2.91 11.17
C LEU A 60 -1.64 2.26 11.75
N THR A 61 -1.61 0.94 11.81
CA THR A 61 -0.44 0.23 12.29
C THR A 61 0.76 0.49 11.40
N ILE A 62 0.56 0.44 10.07
CA ILE A 62 1.63 0.70 9.11
C ILE A 62 2.21 2.10 9.31
N CYS A 63 1.34 3.07 9.59
CA CYS A 63 1.80 4.45 9.75
C CYS A 63 2.57 4.69 11.05
N LYS A 64 2.22 3.97 12.10
CA LYS A 64 2.71 4.27 13.44
C LYS A 64 3.76 3.31 13.97
N GLU A 65 3.72 2.05 13.56
CA GLU A 65 4.55 1.02 14.17
C GLU A 65 5.76 0.69 13.30
N PRO A 66 6.80 0.07 13.89
CA PRO A 66 7.94 -0.38 13.10
C PRO A 66 7.53 -1.39 12.03
N LEU A 67 8.38 -1.56 11.04
CA LEU A 67 8.06 -2.38 9.88
C LEU A 67 7.74 -3.83 10.27
N ASP A 68 8.45 -4.40 11.22
CA ASP A 68 8.20 -5.78 11.62
C ASP A 68 6.80 -5.95 12.22
N VAL A 69 6.33 -4.97 13.00
CA VAL A 69 4.99 -4.98 13.56
C VAL A 69 3.97 -4.82 12.44
N ALA A 70 4.22 -3.91 11.52
CA ALA A 70 3.32 -3.68 10.38
C ALA A 70 3.19 -4.94 9.53
N ARG A 71 4.30 -5.63 9.27
CA ARG A 71 4.27 -6.86 8.50
C ARG A 71 3.48 -7.96 9.20
N ALA A 72 3.62 -8.05 10.52
CA ALA A 72 2.84 -9.02 11.28
C ALA A 72 1.35 -8.71 11.20
N GLU A 73 0.99 -7.45 11.28
CA GLU A 73 -0.41 -7.04 11.17
C GLU A 73 -0.98 -7.41 9.81
N VAL A 74 -0.23 -7.14 8.74
CA VAL A 74 -0.65 -7.47 7.38
C VAL A 74 -0.83 -8.98 7.24
N ALA A 75 0.11 -9.77 7.78
CA ALA A 75 0.05 -11.21 7.69
C ALA A 75 -1.15 -11.78 8.45
N ALA A 76 -1.59 -11.09 9.49
CA ALA A 76 -2.71 -11.54 10.31
C ALA A 76 -4.07 -11.18 9.73
N LEU A 77 -4.13 -10.37 8.67
CA LEU A 77 -5.39 -9.97 8.07
C LEU A 77 -6.11 -11.17 7.43
N PRO A 78 -7.45 -11.19 7.47
CA PRO A 78 -8.18 -12.15 6.64
C PRO A 78 -7.78 -12.01 5.18
N GLY A 79 -7.87 -13.12 4.42
CA GLY A 79 -7.40 -13.12 3.05
C GLY A 79 -8.01 -12.03 2.18
N SER A 80 -9.33 -11.84 2.30
CA SER A 80 -10.01 -10.82 1.50
C SER A 80 -9.54 -9.41 1.87
N ALA A 81 -9.32 -9.15 3.16
CA ALA A 81 -8.83 -7.84 3.59
C ALA A 81 -7.40 -7.63 3.10
N ARG A 82 -6.58 -8.68 3.12
CA ARG A 82 -5.20 -8.57 2.64
C ARG A 82 -5.17 -8.26 1.15
N LEU A 83 -6.00 -8.92 0.35
CA LEU A 83 -6.10 -8.61 -1.06
C LEU A 83 -6.48 -7.15 -1.30
N SER A 84 -7.46 -6.67 -0.53
CA SER A 84 -7.91 -5.28 -0.66
C SER A 84 -6.80 -4.31 -0.29
N LEU A 85 -6.03 -4.63 0.74
CA LEU A 85 -4.93 -3.77 1.16
C LEU A 85 -3.84 -3.71 0.10
N VAL A 86 -3.49 -4.86 -0.50
CA VAL A 86 -2.49 -4.89 -1.57
C VAL A 86 -2.95 -4.03 -2.74
N ARG A 87 -4.21 -4.17 -3.13
CA ARG A 87 -4.75 -3.37 -4.24
C ARG A 87 -4.73 -1.89 -3.94
N LEU A 88 -5.09 -1.51 -2.72
CA LEU A 88 -5.04 -0.12 -2.31
C LEU A 88 -3.61 0.41 -2.38
N TYR A 89 -2.66 -0.36 -1.88
CA TYR A 89 -1.24 0.02 -1.91
C TYR A 89 -0.78 0.30 -3.34
N PHE A 90 -1.08 -0.61 -4.27
CA PHE A 90 -0.65 -0.41 -5.65
C PHE A 90 -1.40 0.74 -6.33
N ARG A 91 -2.63 1.00 -5.92
CA ARG A 91 -3.35 2.16 -6.42
C ARG A 91 -2.67 3.45 -5.96
N LEU A 92 -2.19 3.48 -4.73
CA LEU A 92 -1.46 4.64 -4.24
C LEU A 92 -0.14 4.83 -5.00
N LEU A 93 0.54 3.73 -5.31
CA LEU A 93 1.76 3.83 -6.10
C LEU A 93 1.47 4.35 -7.51
N ASP A 94 0.40 3.86 -8.12
CA ASP A 94 0.02 4.33 -9.45
C ASP A 94 -0.27 5.83 -9.44
N ARG A 95 -0.96 6.31 -8.41
CA ARG A 95 -1.23 7.73 -8.29
C ARG A 95 0.05 8.53 -8.13
N ALA A 96 0.96 8.03 -7.33
CA ALA A 96 2.24 8.70 -7.15
C ALA A 96 3.01 8.78 -8.47
N GLN A 97 2.97 7.71 -9.25
CA GLN A 97 3.63 7.69 -10.56
C GLN A 97 2.96 8.64 -11.54
N GLU A 98 1.63 8.70 -11.53
CA GLU A 98 0.92 9.60 -12.42
C GLU A 98 1.22 11.06 -12.14
N GLU A 99 1.50 11.38 -10.89
CA GLU A 99 1.82 12.75 -10.53
C GLU A 99 3.27 13.11 -10.83
N GLN A 100 4.07 12.14 -11.20
CA GLN A 100 5.47 12.37 -11.53
C GLN A 100 5.55 13.01 -12.90
N PRO A 101 6.28 14.11 -13.06
CA PRO A 101 6.42 14.71 -14.39
C PRO A 101 7.12 13.74 -15.33
N LEU A 102 6.75 13.83 -16.60
CA LEU A 102 7.43 13.03 -17.60
C LEU A 102 8.86 13.46 -17.74
N ARG A 103 9.74 12.49 -17.90
CA ARG A 103 11.18 12.70 -17.97
C ARG A 103 11.70 12.12 -19.24
N HIS A 104 12.37 12.90 -19.95
CA HIS A 104 12.89 12.40 -21.21
C HIS A 104 14.24 12.96 -21.48
#